data_aab438d1788a174c7b697ea9f0b4a8df
#
_entry.id   aab438d1788a174c7b697ea9f0b4a8df
#
_cell.length_a   1.000
_cell.length_b   1.000
_cell.length_c   1.000
_cell.angle_alpha   90.00
_cell.angle_beta   90.00
_cell.angle_gamma   90.00
#
_symmetry.space_group_name_H-M   'P 1'
#
loop_
_entity.id
_entity.type
_entity.pdbx_description
1 polymer ?
#
loop_
_entity_poly.entity_id
_entity_poly.type
_entity_poly.pdbx_seq_one_letter_code
_entity_poly.pdbx_strand_id
1 'polypeptide(L)'
;LALCGGEMRVYPAKTVILCCGGAGNVYAATSNTRDVTGDGYAMAARCGLPLRGMEFVQFYPYRIYSPKRADIFPDLFDHGAVLRNEKGERFMDCAKYPMKELENRDVVARAEFAEKEVRLDLSGCDKAYLERECPNIARMARDNPDKPLLIRPVAHFFMGGVPLRTDCSTDVAGLYACGEVTGGLHGAN
;
A
#
# COMPACT_ATOMS: atom_id res chain seq x y z
N LEU A 1 20.19 19.32 -8.00
CA LEU A 1 21.33 18.42 -8.07
C LEU A 1 20.88 17.05 -8.54
N ALA A 2 21.67 16.40 -9.39
CA ALA A 2 21.43 15.03 -9.81
C ALA A 2 22.75 14.24 -9.84
N LEU A 3 22.67 12.92 -9.55
CA LEU A 3 23.79 12.01 -9.70
C LEU A 3 23.70 11.35 -11.08
N CYS A 4 24.65 11.66 -11.96
CA CYS A 4 24.68 11.16 -13.33
C CYS A 4 26.00 10.45 -13.59
N GLY A 5 25.97 9.13 -13.80
CA GLY A 5 27.20 8.34 -14.07
C GLY A 5 28.25 8.41 -12.94
N GLY A 6 27.81 8.55 -11.68
CA GLY A 6 28.68 8.70 -10.51
C GLY A 6 29.13 10.13 -10.23
N GLU A 7 28.75 11.11 -11.04
CA GLU A 7 29.10 12.52 -10.87
C GLU A 7 27.89 13.36 -10.44
N MET A 8 28.13 14.29 -9.53
CA MET A 8 27.10 15.26 -9.13
C MET A 8 27.00 16.38 -10.18
N ARG A 9 25.78 16.60 -10.69
CA ARG A 9 25.48 17.66 -11.66
C ARG A 9 24.44 18.64 -11.12
N VAL A 10 24.64 19.92 -11.43
CA VAL A 10 23.70 21.01 -11.13
C VAL A 10 22.92 21.32 -12.39
N TYR A 11 21.59 21.30 -12.30
CA TYR A 11 20.69 21.74 -13.35
C TYR A 11 19.98 23.01 -12.86
N PRO A 12 20.42 24.22 -13.27
CA PRO A 12 19.70 25.43 -12.94
C PRO A 12 18.36 25.45 -13.69
N ALA A 13 17.28 25.71 -12.97
CA ALA A 13 15.94 25.76 -13.51
C ALA A 13 15.15 26.90 -12.85
N LYS A 14 14.20 27.50 -13.59
CA LYS A 14 13.29 28.52 -13.06
C LYS A 14 12.21 27.88 -12.18
N THR A 15 11.89 26.63 -12.46
CA THR A 15 10.84 25.87 -11.77
C THR A 15 11.29 24.43 -11.56
N VAL A 16 10.96 23.89 -10.40
CA VAL A 16 11.19 22.48 -10.04
C VAL A 16 9.85 21.89 -9.61
N ILE A 17 9.56 20.68 -10.05
CA ILE A 17 8.37 19.93 -9.65
C ILE A 17 8.82 18.66 -8.93
N LEU A 18 8.43 18.50 -7.68
CA LEU A 18 8.66 17.25 -6.91
C LEU A 18 7.59 16.22 -7.28
N CYS A 19 8.03 15.10 -7.85
CA CYS A 19 7.18 13.96 -8.23
C CYS A 19 7.81 12.64 -7.76
N CYS A 20 8.40 12.63 -6.55
CA CYS A 20 9.29 11.56 -6.08
C CYS A 20 8.54 10.38 -5.43
N GLY A 21 7.20 10.39 -5.46
CA GLY A 21 6.40 9.36 -4.78
C GLY A 21 6.43 9.49 -3.25
N GLY A 22 5.99 8.46 -2.58
CA GLY A 22 5.87 8.40 -1.12
C GLY A 22 7.10 7.85 -0.40
N ALA A 23 6.87 7.15 0.72
CA ALA A 23 7.92 6.58 1.56
C ALA A 23 7.62 5.14 2.02
N GLY A 24 6.81 4.39 1.28
CA GLY A 24 6.35 3.07 1.74
C GLY A 24 7.47 2.09 2.03
N ASN A 25 8.63 2.21 1.38
CA ASN A 25 9.78 1.31 1.60
C ASN A 25 10.58 1.60 2.90
N VAL A 26 10.19 2.58 3.70
CA VAL A 26 10.73 2.73 5.07
C VAL A 26 10.12 1.69 6.03
N TYR A 27 9.02 1.06 5.64
CA TYR A 27 8.39 -0.04 6.38
C TYR A 27 8.97 -1.38 5.97
N ALA A 28 9.20 -2.26 6.94
CA ALA A 28 9.69 -3.62 6.70
C ALA A 28 8.73 -4.47 5.87
N ALA A 29 7.41 -4.18 5.97
CA ALA A 29 6.36 -4.81 5.17
C ALA A 29 5.68 -3.74 4.32
N THR A 30 5.90 -3.79 3.02
CA THR A 30 5.36 -2.80 2.07
C THR A 30 5.01 -3.45 0.73
N SER A 31 4.04 -2.85 0.03
CA SER A 31 3.74 -3.15 -1.37
C SER A 31 4.57 -2.29 -2.34
N ASN A 32 5.26 -1.27 -1.83
CA ASN A 32 6.02 -0.33 -2.64
C ASN A 32 7.35 -0.93 -3.13
N THR A 33 7.89 -0.35 -4.20
CA THR A 33 9.19 -0.68 -4.75
C THR A 33 10.31 -0.14 -3.86
N ARG A 34 11.55 -0.65 -4.08
CA ARG A 34 12.70 -0.33 -3.19
C ARG A 34 13.15 1.12 -3.23
N ASP A 35 12.79 1.85 -4.25
CA ASP A 35 13.14 3.25 -4.50
C ASP A 35 12.16 4.26 -3.88
N VAL A 36 11.03 3.80 -3.31
CA VAL A 36 10.04 4.67 -2.65
C VAL A 36 10.45 4.88 -1.20
N THR A 37 11.49 5.69 -0.98
CA THR A 37 12.20 5.86 0.30
C THR A 37 11.96 7.20 1.00
N GLY A 38 11.09 8.06 0.45
CA GLY A 38 10.75 9.35 1.05
C GLY A 38 11.71 10.48 0.71
N ASP A 39 12.51 10.33 -0.35
CA ASP A 39 13.49 11.35 -0.75
C ASP A 39 12.84 12.70 -1.05
N GLY A 40 11.63 12.71 -1.64
CA GLY A 40 10.85 13.91 -1.88
C GLY A 40 10.50 14.66 -0.61
N TYR A 41 10.11 13.94 0.44
CA TYR A 41 9.84 14.53 1.76
C TYR A 41 11.11 15.12 2.37
N ALA A 42 12.23 14.41 2.28
CA ALA A 42 13.51 14.90 2.78
C ALA A 42 13.98 16.15 2.03
N MET A 43 13.81 16.19 0.71
CA MET A 43 14.14 17.37 -0.10
C MET A 43 13.26 18.57 0.27
N ALA A 44 11.95 18.36 0.39
CA ALA A 44 11.00 19.40 0.79
C ALA A 44 11.34 19.98 2.19
N ALA A 45 11.59 19.11 3.16
CA ALA A 45 11.98 19.53 4.51
C ALA A 45 13.30 20.32 4.53
N ARG A 46 14.29 19.93 3.74
CA ARG A 46 15.56 20.69 3.60
C ARG A 46 15.36 22.06 2.95
N CYS A 47 14.31 22.23 2.14
CA CYS A 47 13.92 23.53 1.60
C CYS A 47 13.08 24.37 2.59
N GLY A 48 12.87 23.90 3.81
CA GLY A 48 12.08 24.59 4.84
C GLY A 48 10.56 24.39 4.71
N LEU A 49 10.10 23.49 3.83
CA LEU A 49 8.68 23.18 3.72
C LEU A 49 8.21 22.29 4.88
N PRO A 50 7.05 22.58 5.48
CA PRO A 50 6.44 21.68 6.44
C PRO A 50 5.94 20.41 5.72
N LEU A 51 5.87 19.30 6.47
CA LEU A 51 5.15 18.09 6.05
C LEU A 51 3.91 17.97 6.94
N ARG A 52 2.78 17.58 6.37
CA ARG A 52 1.50 17.45 7.08
C ARG A 52 0.92 16.05 6.92
N GLY A 53 0.26 15.55 7.98
CA GLY A 53 -0.46 14.28 7.95
C GLY A 53 0.42 13.07 7.72
N MET A 54 1.71 13.11 8.07
CA MET A 54 2.66 12.01 7.82
C MET A 54 2.31 10.75 8.62
N GLU A 55 1.48 10.87 9.67
CA GLU A 55 0.91 9.77 10.43
C GLU A 55 -0.15 8.97 9.66
N PHE A 56 -0.71 9.54 8.59
CA PHE A 56 -1.73 8.89 7.78
C PHE A 56 -1.06 8.04 6.70
N VAL A 57 -0.87 6.76 7.02
CA VAL A 57 -0.35 5.75 6.11
C VAL A 57 -1.42 4.70 5.89
N GLN A 58 -1.80 4.48 4.63
CA GLN A 58 -2.73 3.40 4.28
C GLN A 58 -1.99 2.07 4.31
N PHE A 59 -2.52 1.10 5.06
CA PHE A 59 -2.08 -0.28 5.03
C PHE A 59 -3.01 -1.09 4.12
N TYR A 60 -2.42 -1.75 3.12
CA TYR A 60 -3.12 -2.66 2.22
C TYR A 60 -3.23 -4.03 2.86
N PRO A 61 -4.45 -4.54 3.13
CA PRO A 61 -4.62 -5.78 3.90
C PRO A 61 -4.37 -7.05 3.07
N TYR A 62 -4.47 -6.99 1.75
CA TYR A 62 -4.58 -8.18 0.91
C TYR A 62 -3.25 -8.57 0.27
N ARG A 63 -2.16 -8.60 1.07
CA ARG A 63 -0.82 -9.03 0.62
C ARG A 63 -0.49 -10.42 1.10
N ILE A 64 -0.43 -11.37 0.16
CA ILE A 64 0.17 -12.69 0.44
C ILE A 64 1.68 -12.51 0.62
N TYR A 65 2.23 -13.06 1.71
CA TYR A 65 3.67 -13.04 1.96
C TYR A 65 4.30 -14.44 1.95
N SER A 66 3.50 -15.50 2.03
CA SER A 66 3.92 -16.89 1.97
C SER A 66 2.87 -17.72 1.22
N PRO A 67 3.26 -18.69 0.39
CA PRO A 67 4.61 -19.14 0.07
C PRO A 67 5.39 -18.20 -0.85
N LYS A 68 4.72 -17.30 -1.58
CA LYS A 68 5.33 -16.30 -2.46
C LYS A 68 4.55 -14.99 -2.35
N ARG A 69 5.23 -13.86 -2.49
CA ARG A 69 4.58 -12.54 -2.43
C ARG A 69 3.68 -12.31 -3.63
N ALA A 70 2.43 -11.92 -3.35
CA ALA A 70 1.45 -11.49 -4.34
C ALA A 70 0.42 -10.58 -3.69
N ASP A 71 -0.11 -9.63 -4.46
CA ASP A 71 -1.27 -8.85 -4.06
C ASP A 71 -2.52 -9.53 -4.61
N ILE A 72 -3.60 -9.48 -3.85
CA ILE A 72 -4.93 -9.89 -4.29
C ILE A 72 -5.85 -8.66 -4.29
N PHE A 73 -6.86 -8.68 -5.15
CA PHE A 73 -7.85 -7.62 -5.22
C PHE A 73 -9.09 -8.00 -4.41
N PRO A 74 -9.80 -7.01 -3.81
CA PRO A 74 -10.96 -7.27 -2.95
C PRO A 74 -12.08 -8.05 -3.62
N ASP A 75 -12.25 -7.92 -4.95
CA ASP A 75 -13.24 -8.65 -5.74
C ASP A 75 -13.14 -10.18 -5.61
N LEU A 76 -11.96 -10.70 -5.25
CA LEU A 76 -11.78 -12.13 -4.97
C LEU A 76 -12.70 -12.62 -3.83
N PHE A 77 -13.01 -11.75 -2.86
CA PHE A 77 -13.90 -12.08 -1.75
C PHE A 77 -15.39 -12.16 -2.17
N ASP A 78 -15.80 -11.40 -3.20
CA ASP A 78 -17.12 -11.51 -3.82
C ASP A 78 -17.30 -12.87 -4.52
N HIS A 79 -16.20 -13.50 -4.89
CA HIS A 79 -16.16 -14.81 -5.56
C HIS A 79 -15.89 -15.98 -4.61
N GLY A 80 -16.09 -15.78 -3.30
CA GLY A 80 -16.12 -16.85 -2.30
C GLY A 80 -14.82 -17.12 -1.57
N ALA A 81 -13.75 -16.34 -1.80
CA ALA A 81 -12.58 -16.36 -0.94
C ALA A 81 -12.92 -15.77 0.45
N VAL A 82 -12.25 -16.24 1.49
CA VAL A 82 -12.42 -15.71 2.85
C VAL A 82 -11.10 -15.64 3.61
N LEU A 83 -11.05 -14.82 4.66
CA LEU A 83 -9.92 -14.74 5.57
C LEU A 83 -10.18 -15.59 6.82
N ARG A 84 -9.22 -16.44 7.19
CA ARG A 84 -9.27 -17.26 8.41
C ARG A 84 -8.07 -17.00 9.29
N ASN A 85 -8.29 -17.04 10.60
CA ASN A 85 -7.22 -17.00 11.58
C ASN A 85 -6.54 -18.37 11.76
N GLU A 86 -5.57 -18.47 12.69
CA GLU A 86 -4.85 -19.72 12.98
C GLU A 86 -5.74 -20.87 13.49
N LYS A 87 -6.94 -20.52 14.03
CA LYS A 87 -7.93 -21.52 14.49
C LYS A 87 -8.85 -21.99 13.38
N GLY A 88 -8.74 -21.41 12.17
CA GLY A 88 -9.63 -21.69 11.04
C GLY A 88 -10.94 -20.90 11.08
N GLU A 89 -11.11 -19.96 12.02
CA GLU A 89 -12.31 -19.14 12.14
C GLU A 89 -12.29 -18.01 11.10
N ARG A 90 -13.42 -17.74 10.45
CA ARG A 90 -13.63 -16.56 9.62
C ARG A 90 -13.88 -15.36 10.52
N PHE A 91 -12.83 -14.73 11.02
CA PHE A 91 -12.89 -13.68 12.04
C PHE A 91 -13.61 -12.39 11.57
N MET A 92 -13.70 -12.17 10.25
CA MET A 92 -14.47 -11.06 9.68
C MET A 92 -16.00 -11.35 9.62
N ASP A 93 -16.44 -12.59 9.84
CA ASP A 93 -17.87 -12.95 9.80
C ASP A 93 -18.54 -12.75 11.16
N CYS A 94 -18.71 -11.48 11.54
CA CYS A 94 -19.34 -11.11 12.80
C CYS A 94 -20.06 -9.76 12.67
N ALA A 95 -20.92 -9.44 13.65
CA ALA A 95 -21.71 -8.21 13.65
C ALA A 95 -20.88 -6.92 13.63
N LYS A 96 -19.62 -6.98 14.04
CA LYS A 96 -18.68 -5.85 14.02
C LYS A 96 -18.27 -5.46 12.59
N TYR A 97 -18.30 -6.41 11.65
CA TYR A 97 -17.85 -6.23 10.27
C TYR A 97 -18.96 -6.62 9.29
N PRO A 98 -19.98 -5.76 9.10
CA PRO A 98 -21.15 -6.08 8.26
C PRO A 98 -20.79 -6.36 6.79
N MET A 99 -19.72 -5.71 6.28
CA MET A 99 -19.19 -5.94 4.93
C MET A 99 -18.14 -7.07 4.89
N LYS A 100 -17.82 -7.70 6.04
CA LYS A 100 -16.84 -8.78 6.17
C LYS A 100 -15.48 -8.38 5.58
N GLU A 101 -14.90 -9.16 4.70
CA GLU A 101 -13.63 -8.88 4.02
C GLU A 101 -13.69 -7.71 3.05
N LEU A 102 -14.87 -7.18 2.74
CA LEU A 102 -15.10 -6.01 1.89
C LEU A 102 -15.23 -4.70 2.67
N GLU A 103 -14.97 -4.72 3.97
CA GLU A 103 -14.86 -3.51 4.77
C GLU A 103 -13.76 -2.57 4.24
N ASN A 104 -13.75 -1.33 4.70
CA ASN A 104 -12.69 -0.38 4.37
C ASN A 104 -11.32 -0.98 4.72
N ARG A 105 -10.31 -0.69 3.90
CA ARG A 105 -8.96 -1.26 4.02
C ARG A 105 -8.35 -1.13 5.41
N ASP A 106 -8.58 -0.01 6.07
CA ASP A 106 -8.08 0.23 7.42
C ASP A 106 -8.78 -0.65 8.48
N VAL A 107 -10.06 -0.96 8.28
CA VAL A 107 -10.83 -1.88 9.14
C VAL A 107 -10.31 -3.29 8.99
N VAL A 108 -10.16 -3.77 7.75
CA VAL A 108 -9.63 -5.11 7.46
C VAL A 108 -8.19 -5.23 7.97
N ALA A 109 -7.33 -4.25 7.68
CA ALA A 109 -5.93 -4.24 8.12
C ALA A 109 -5.80 -4.31 9.65
N ARG A 110 -6.65 -3.58 10.40
CA ARG A 110 -6.66 -3.66 11.87
C ARG A 110 -7.20 -5.00 12.37
N ALA A 111 -8.19 -5.57 11.71
CA ALA A 111 -8.71 -6.89 12.06
C ALA A 111 -7.65 -7.97 11.85
N GLU A 112 -6.95 -7.98 10.71
CA GLU A 112 -5.84 -8.87 10.44
C GLU A 112 -4.69 -8.71 11.43
N PHE A 113 -4.35 -7.47 11.79
CA PHE A 113 -3.27 -7.18 12.73
C PHE A 113 -3.57 -7.68 14.15
N ALA A 114 -4.83 -7.83 14.50
CA ALA A 114 -5.27 -8.38 15.79
C ALA A 114 -5.13 -9.91 15.84
N GLU A 115 -5.02 -10.59 14.70
CA GLU A 115 -4.84 -12.03 14.61
C GLU A 115 -3.35 -12.40 14.59
N LYS A 116 -3.00 -13.53 15.15
CA LYS A 116 -1.63 -14.05 15.17
C LYS A 116 -1.15 -14.45 13.77
N GLU A 117 -2.04 -15.05 13.00
CA GLU A 117 -1.82 -15.49 11.63
C GLU A 117 -3.12 -15.37 10.84
N VAL A 118 -3.04 -14.88 9.61
CA VAL A 118 -4.18 -14.80 8.69
C VAL A 118 -3.91 -15.60 7.43
N ARG A 119 -4.87 -16.41 7.03
CA ARG A 119 -4.83 -17.30 5.87
C ARG A 119 -5.91 -16.91 4.89
N LEU A 120 -5.56 -16.87 3.60
CA LEU A 120 -6.52 -16.82 2.51
C LEU A 120 -7.05 -18.23 2.25
N ASP A 121 -8.35 -18.42 2.44
CA ASP A 121 -9.04 -19.65 2.11
C ASP A 121 -9.78 -19.48 0.78
N LEU A 122 -9.39 -20.29 -0.21
CA LEU A 122 -9.95 -20.30 -1.55
C LEU A 122 -10.93 -21.47 -1.77
N SER A 123 -11.22 -22.25 -0.74
CA SER A 123 -12.06 -23.47 -0.88
C SER A 123 -13.47 -23.22 -1.37
N GLY A 124 -14.02 -22.04 -1.03
CA GLY A 124 -15.33 -21.58 -1.51
C GLY A 124 -15.29 -20.75 -2.80
N CYS A 125 -14.10 -20.55 -3.37
CA CYS A 125 -13.94 -19.64 -4.50
C CYS A 125 -14.41 -20.27 -5.83
N ASP A 126 -15.02 -19.46 -6.69
CA ASP A 126 -15.31 -19.85 -8.07
C ASP A 126 -14.01 -20.15 -8.81
N LYS A 127 -13.81 -21.42 -9.19
CA LYS A 127 -12.61 -21.90 -9.86
C LYS A 127 -12.41 -21.28 -11.23
N ALA A 128 -13.48 -21.04 -11.98
CA ALA A 128 -13.39 -20.45 -13.31
C ALA A 128 -12.98 -18.99 -13.22
N TYR A 129 -13.52 -18.25 -12.25
CA TYR A 129 -13.07 -16.89 -11.93
C TYR A 129 -11.61 -16.88 -11.52
N LEU A 130 -11.22 -17.72 -10.57
CA LEU A 130 -9.85 -17.77 -10.03
C LEU A 130 -8.81 -18.03 -11.12
N GLU A 131 -9.05 -19.00 -12.02
CA GLU A 131 -8.15 -19.33 -13.12
C GLU A 131 -8.08 -18.22 -14.18
N ARG A 132 -9.17 -17.51 -14.44
CA ARG A 132 -9.24 -16.46 -15.45
C ARG A 132 -8.68 -15.13 -14.95
N GLU A 133 -9.12 -14.66 -13.78
CA GLU A 133 -8.83 -13.32 -13.26
C GLU A 133 -7.62 -13.31 -12.31
N CYS A 134 -7.37 -14.42 -11.60
CA CYS A 134 -6.29 -14.53 -10.63
C CYS A 134 -5.35 -15.72 -10.92
N PRO A 135 -4.85 -15.91 -12.16
CA PRO A 135 -4.10 -17.13 -12.55
C PRO A 135 -2.82 -17.35 -11.74
N ASN A 136 -2.21 -16.27 -11.26
CA ASN A 136 -1.03 -16.36 -10.38
C ASN A 136 -1.36 -16.93 -9.01
N ILE A 137 -2.52 -16.57 -8.44
CA ILE A 137 -3.01 -17.07 -7.16
C ILE A 137 -3.46 -18.53 -7.29
N ALA A 138 -4.22 -18.84 -8.37
CA ALA A 138 -4.61 -20.21 -8.70
C ALA A 138 -3.40 -21.14 -8.79
N ARG A 139 -2.37 -20.73 -9.54
CA ARG A 139 -1.11 -21.48 -9.68
C ARG A 139 -0.39 -21.62 -8.33
N MET A 140 -0.28 -20.53 -7.57
CA MET A 140 0.38 -20.54 -6.25
C MET A 140 -0.27 -21.55 -5.31
N ALA A 141 -1.60 -21.59 -5.25
CA ALA A 141 -2.36 -22.54 -4.43
C ALA A 141 -2.14 -23.99 -4.92
N ARG A 142 -2.20 -24.22 -6.24
CA ARG A 142 -2.00 -25.54 -6.83
C ARG A 142 -0.59 -26.09 -6.63
N ASP A 143 0.44 -25.23 -6.79
CA ASP A 143 1.85 -25.62 -6.67
C ASP A 143 2.29 -25.79 -5.20
N ASN A 144 1.47 -25.38 -4.25
CA ASN A 144 1.76 -25.45 -2.81
C ASN A 144 0.55 -25.97 -2.01
N PRO A 145 0.05 -27.18 -2.28
CA PRO A 145 -1.18 -27.69 -1.67
C PRO A 145 -1.11 -27.81 -0.14
N ASP A 146 0.09 -28.06 0.39
CA ASP A 146 0.33 -28.24 1.83
C ASP A 146 0.74 -26.95 2.56
N LYS A 147 0.81 -25.80 1.85
CA LYS A 147 1.24 -24.52 2.42
C LYS A 147 0.09 -23.52 2.40
N PRO A 148 -0.28 -22.93 3.54
CA PRO A 148 -1.29 -21.90 3.58
C PRO A 148 -0.83 -20.64 2.82
N LEU A 149 -1.77 -19.98 2.16
CA LEU A 149 -1.56 -18.64 1.61
C LEU A 149 -1.67 -17.64 2.77
N LEU A 150 -0.53 -17.23 3.32
CA LEU A 150 -0.50 -16.32 4.46
C LEU A 150 -0.57 -14.87 4.01
N ILE A 151 -1.46 -14.11 4.63
CA ILE A 151 -1.74 -12.70 4.35
C ILE A 151 -1.32 -11.85 5.54
N ARG A 152 -0.95 -10.61 5.26
CA ARG A 152 -0.76 -9.57 6.28
C ARG A 152 -0.93 -8.18 5.70
N PRO A 153 -1.28 -7.18 6.53
CA PRO A 153 -1.25 -5.79 6.13
C PRO A 153 0.17 -5.34 5.78
N VAL A 154 0.27 -4.49 4.75
CA VAL A 154 1.55 -3.88 4.33
C VAL A 154 1.36 -2.39 4.08
N ALA A 155 2.37 -1.57 4.40
CA ALA A 155 2.36 -0.17 4.05
C ALA A 155 2.23 0.00 2.52
N HIS A 156 1.28 0.84 2.09
CA HIS A 156 0.90 0.93 0.69
C HIS A 156 1.01 2.34 0.14
N PHE A 157 0.46 3.33 0.86
CA PHE A 157 0.34 4.69 0.38
C PHE A 157 0.43 5.70 1.53
N PHE A 158 1.20 6.77 1.33
CA PHE A 158 1.26 7.90 2.25
C PHE A 158 0.23 8.96 1.83
N MET A 159 -0.73 9.28 2.70
CA MET A 159 -1.69 10.34 2.45
C MET A 159 -1.19 11.70 2.91
N GLY A 160 -0.19 11.73 3.77
CA GLY A 160 0.53 12.92 4.18
C GLY A 160 1.62 13.33 3.19
N GLY A 161 2.16 14.53 3.36
CA GLY A 161 3.24 15.03 2.53
C GLY A 161 3.34 16.56 2.49
N VAL A 162 3.85 17.08 1.39
CA VAL A 162 4.02 18.51 1.14
C VAL A 162 2.64 19.15 0.93
N PRO A 163 2.24 20.14 1.75
CA PRO A 163 1.00 20.86 1.53
C PRO A 163 1.10 21.75 0.29
N LEU A 164 0.01 21.80 -0.47
CA LEU A 164 -0.08 22.56 -1.71
C LEU A 164 -1.12 23.67 -1.61
N ARG A 165 -0.93 24.70 -2.41
CA ARG A 165 -1.97 25.64 -2.82
C ARG A 165 -2.80 25.04 -3.97
N THR A 166 -3.89 25.69 -4.34
CA THR A 166 -4.80 25.23 -5.40
C THR A 166 -4.17 25.16 -6.79
N ASP A 167 -3.08 25.89 -6.99
CA ASP A 167 -2.28 25.91 -8.22
C ASP A 167 -1.09 24.92 -8.19
N CYS A 168 -1.07 24.02 -7.19
CA CYS A 168 0.00 23.05 -6.94
C CYS A 168 1.35 23.69 -6.54
N SER A 169 1.41 24.99 -6.25
CA SER A 169 2.60 25.65 -5.73
C SER A 169 2.80 25.32 -4.25
N THR A 170 4.06 25.40 -3.81
CA THR A 170 4.44 25.32 -2.40
C THR A 170 4.73 26.73 -1.84
N ASP A 171 5.11 26.81 -0.56
CA ASP A 171 5.55 28.06 0.05
C ASP A 171 6.95 28.50 -0.39
N VAL A 172 7.66 27.67 -1.13
CA VAL A 172 8.95 28.01 -1.75
C VAL A 172 8.73 28.44 -3.19
N ALA A 173 9.10 29.68 -3.53
CA ALA A 173 8.92 30.22 -4.87
C ALA A 173 9.62 29.37 -5.93
N GLY A 174 8.89 29.03 -7.02
CA GLY A 174 9.39 28.18 -8.10
C GLY A 174 9.41 26.67 -7.77
N LEU A 175 8.99 26.26 -6.57
CA LEU A 175 8.86 24.84 -6.22
C LEU A 175 7.40 24.42 -6.20
N TYR A 176 7.10 23.38 -6.96
CA TYR A 176 5.79 22.74 -7.09
C TYR A 176 5.91 21.27 -6.66
N ALA A 177 4.79 20.63 -6.36
CA ALA A 177 4.77 19.19 -6.09
C ALA A 177 3.51 18.55 -6.66
N CYS A 178 3.59 17.26 -7.02
CA CYS A 178 2.44 16.46 -7.44
C CYS A 178 2.64 14.98 -7.15
N GLY A 179 1.53 14.23 -7.14
CA GLY A 179 1.52 12.80 -6.81
C GLY A 179 1.63 12.53 -5.31
N GLU A 180 2.05 11.33 -4.93
CA GLU A 180 2.04 10.85 -3.54
C GLU A 180 2.94 11.65 -2.59
N VAL A 181 3.91 12.42 -3.09
CA VAL A 181 4.74 13.33 -2.27
C VAL A 181 3.91 14.46 -1.63
N THR A 182 2.68 14.69 -2.11
CA THR A 182 1.80 15.77 -1.63
C THR A 182 0.87 15.29 -0.53
N GLY A 183 0.59 16.16 0.43
CA GLY A 183 -0.29 15.87 1.55
C GLY A 183 -1.64 16.59 1.43
N GLY A 184 -2.68 15.99 2.05
CA GLY A 184 -4.00 16.61 2.18
C GLY A 184 -4.98 16.40 1.03
N LEU A 185 -4.61 15.60 0.01
CA LEU A 185 -5.48 15.32 -1.13
C LEU A 185 -6.45 14.15 -0.88
N HIS A 186 -6.06 13.18 -0.07
CA HIS A 186 -6.78 11.92 0.13
C HIS A 186 -7.44 11.78 1.52
N GLY A 187 -7.35 12.80 2.37
CA GLY A 187 -7.83 12.71 3.77
C GLY A 187 -6.99 11.76 4.60
N ALA A 188 -7.65 11.00 5.47
CA ALA A 188 -7.00 10.07 6.40
C ALA A 188 -6.94 8.63 5.87
N ASN A 189 -7.65 8.33 4.79
CA ASN A 189 -7.66 7.02 4.14
C ASN A 189 -8.16 7.13 2.71
#